data_49a208ab127bba533a338d6880396205
#
_entry.id   49a208ab127bba533a338d6880396205
#
_cell.length_a   1.000
_cell.length_b   1.000
_cell.length_c   1.000
_cell.angle_alpha   90.00
_cell.angle_beta   90.00
_cell.angle_gamma   90.00
#
_symmetry.space_group_name_H-M   'P 1'
#
loop_
_entity.id
_entity.type
_entity.pdbx_description
1 polymer ?
#
loop_
_entity_poly.entity_id
_entity_poly.type
_entity_poly.pdbx_seq_one_letter_code
_entity_poly.pdbx_strand_id
1 'polypeptide(L)'
;MKAVLLSLVIFCGLTVSAQNILEKKLDGSERGKSLSVFFEELEKSDPIKFFYLPDWITNTKIEQDYSGKTLEYFLEDIFRSTTIEFQVVSDYAIILIKDPSQSILRDRLLNTAGKERKKIETIIIGNPSSGRVGKVTLKGGVTDEKSKDPLVGASVIIQDLDEGVTTDVDGNFTISMPAGQHILNVRYFNYEDKVYDLQIYEDGSLNVPLSETPTLLEEIVVTDKAFSNVMGNRGGQTTIKLAEIKRMPSFMGQVDLIRQVQTLPGVTSVGEVATGFNVRGGGVDQNLVLYDGINVFNISHVFGFFSAFNSDALKEVSFYRGGIPAEFGGRVSSVLNISVKEGNFEKWEGNGGIGIIASNFTVGGPIVKDKTSAIVSLRSSYSDWLLKKVKTNYQDIQNSSVAFYDASLKLSHLFSSDTKLQFTGYVSQDKFGLPTDTVYRWHNRMGVFRLDHNFNDKLGGSLTAGIGNYAYTVEDEEPGNAYELGFGVTYPTLKADLNYNFGNHKLNFGASSVYYKYNPGSIQPSSDESLVQPQQLDKQNTLENAIYISENFQLNDRFNIDLGVRYSMNTSYGAANVYVYEPGLPKDVNSIIDT
;
A
#
# COMPACT_ATOMS: atom_id res chain seq x y z
N MET A 1 -42.96 -20.40 -10.10
CA MET A 1 -42.57 -19.03 -10.44
C MET A 1 -43.43 -17.94 -9.82
N LYS A 2 -44.05 -18.16 -8.62
CA LYS A 2 -44.83 -17.15 -7.89
C LYS A 2 -44.48 -17.05 -6.39
N ALA A 3 -43.41 -17.71 -5.95
CA ALA A 3 -42.98 -17.75 -4.55
C ALA A 3 -41.63 -17.03 -4.27
N VAL A 4 -41.00 -16.41 -5.28
CA VAL A 4 -39.72 -15.70 -5.14
C VAL A 4 -39.89 -14.16 -5.17
N LEU A 5 -41.11 -13.67 -5.43
CA LEU A 5 -41.39 -12.23 -5.49
C LEU A 5 -41.95 -11.65 -4.19
N LEU A 6 -42.08 -12.46 -3.12
CA LEU A 6 -42.68 -11.99 -1.83
C LEU A 6 -41.62 -11.79 -0.73
N SER A 7 -40.36 -12.05 -0.99
CA SER A 7 -39.25 -11.85 -0.01
C SER A 7 -38.49 -10.54 -0.20
N LEU A 8 -38.85 -9.71 -1.17
CA LEU A 8 -38.14 -8.46 -1.49
C LEU A 8 -38.87 -7.18 -1.11
N VAL A 9 -39.98 -7.27 -0.35
CA VAL A 9 -40.82 -6.10 0.00
C VAL A 9 -40.92 -5.83 1.52
N ILE A 10 -40.17 -6.56 2.35
CA ILE A 10 -40.15 -6.31 3.82
C ILE A 10 -38.76 -5.82 4.30
N PHE A 11 -38.09 -5.00 3.52
CA PHE A 11 -36.88 -4.29 3.98
C PHE A 11 -36.91 -2.78 3.65
N CYS A 12 -38.09 -2.21 3.57
CA CYS A 12 -38.29 -0.77 3.43
C CYS A 12 -39.14 -0.27 4.59
N GLY A 13 -38.50 0.16 5.68
CA GLY A 13 -39.22 0.83 6.75
C GLY A 13 -38.59 0.79 8.12
N LEU A 14 -37.31 1.15 8.23
CA LEU A 14 -36.74 1.71 9.46
C LEU A 14 -35.72 2.77 9.03
N THR A 15 -36.21 3.94 8.70
CA THR A 15 -35.44 5.17 8.78
C THR A 15 -35.22 5.45 10.26
N VAL A 16 -34.17 4.90 10.86
CA VAL A 16 -33.65 5.45 12.10
C VAL A 16 -32.97 6.76 11.68
N SER A 17 -33.67 7.86 11.93
CA SER A 17 -33.09 9.20 11.91
C SER A 17 -31.91 9.15 12.91
N ALA A 18 -30.70 9.29 12.46
CA ALA A 18 -29.56 9.56 13.33
C ALA A 18 -29.84 10.92 13.98
N GLN A 19 -30.41 10.93 15.18
CA GLN A 19 -30.51 12.14 15.98
C GLN A 19 -29.09 12.56 16.34
N ASN A 20 -28.75 13.79 15.99
CA ASN A 20 -27.47 14.38 16.42
C ASN A 20 -27.42 14.30 17.95
N ILE A 21 -26.48 13.55 18.50
CA ILE A 21 -26.38 13.22 19.93
C ILE A 21 -26.34 14.49 20.81
N LEU A 22 -25.80 15.58 20.29
CA LEU A 22 -25.74 16.87 20.94
C LEU A 22 -27.12 17.56 21.08
N GLU A 23 -28.11 17.22 20.25
CA GLU A 23 -29.46 17.77 20.29
C GLU A 23 -30.34 17.10 21.35
N LYS A 24 -29.84 16.05 22.02
CA LYS A 24 -30.53 15.40 23.11
C LYS A 24 -30.86 16.38 24.20
N LYS A 25 -32.15 16.50 24.58
CA LYS A 25 -32.63 17.34 25.68
C LYS A 25 -32.50 16.62 27.02
N LEU A 26 -31.99 17.32 28.01
CA LEU A 26 -31.88 16.86 29.38
C LEU A 26 -33.18 17.01 30.12
N ASP A 27 -33.39 16.18 31.14
CA ASP A 27 -34.66 16.13 31.90
C ASP A 27 -34.56 16.75 33.31
N GLY A 28 -33.38 17.29 33.66
CA GLY A 28 -33.13 17.90 34.97
C GLY A 28 -32.68 16.90 36.04
N SER A 29 -32.57 15.63 35.72
CA SER A 29 -32.12 14.57 36.66
C SER A 29 -30.61 14.66 36.97
N GLU A 30 -29.85 15.42 36.20
CA GLU A 30 -28.43 15.65 36.35
C GLU A 30 -28.08 16.55 37.55
N ARG A 31 -28.99 17.39 38.00
CA ARG A 31 -28.76 18.36 39.07
C ARG A 31 -28.34 17.70 40.40
N GLY A 32 -27.29 18.19 41.01
CA GLY A 32 -26.74 17.69 42.26
C GLY A 32 -25.81 16.48 42.11
N LYS A 33 -25.71 15.89 40.93
CA LYS A 33 -24.78 14.78 40.67
C LYS A 33 -23.37 15.27 40.35
N SER A 34 -22.39 14.40 40.54
CA SER A 34 -21.06 14.65 39.97
C SER A 34 -21.08 14.41 38.46
N LEU A 35 -20.26 15.14 37.74
CA LEU A 35 -20.21 15.05 36.28
C LEU A 35 -19.85 13.63 35.80
N SER A 36 -18.99 12.90 36.53
CA SER A 36 -18.65 11.52 36.23
C SER A 36 -19.85 10.56 36.34
N VAL A 37 -20.66 10.71 37.41
CA VAL A 37 -21.86 9.90 37.61
C VAL A 37 -22.90 10.18 36.53
N PHE A 38 -23.05 11.44 36.14
CA PHE A 38 -23.98 11.80 35.08
C PHE A 38 -23.55 11.24 33.72
N PHE A 39 -22.27 11.26 33.39
CA PHE A 39 -21.77 10.65 32.16
C PHE A 39 -21.97 9.14 32.13
N GLU A 40 -21.73 8.44 33.25
CA GLU A 40 -22.00 7.00 33.35
C GLU A 40 -23.49 6.66 33.18
N GLU A 41 -24.40 7.49 33.68
CA GLU A 41 -25.84 7.32 33.50
C GLU A 41 -26.26 7.54 32.04
N LEU A 42 -25.72 8.58 31.37
CA LEU A 42 -25.96 8.81 29.95
C LEU A 42 -25.42 7.66 29.10
N GLU A 43 -24.26 7.10 29.40
CA GLU A 43 -23.70 5.96 28.71
C GLU A 43 -24.53 4.66 28.88
N LYS A 44 -25.33 4.56 29.95
CA LYS A 44 -26.23 3.42 30.18
C LYS A 44 -27.59 3.59 29.49
N SER A 45 -28.06 4.82 29.36
CA SER A 45 -29.39 5.13 28.79
C SER A 45 -29.34 5.34 27.27
N ASP A 46 -28.22 5.74 26.73
CA ASP A 46 -28.03 6.11 25.33
C ASP A 46 -26.77 5.49 24.71
N PRO A 47 -26.73 5.32 23.41
CA PRO A 47 -25.55 4.79 22.72
C PRO A 47 -24.45 5.88 22.59
N ILE A 48 -24.05 6.47 23.72
CA ILE A 48 -23.00 7.50 23.80
C ILE A 48 -21.84 7.02 24.66
N LYS A 49 -20.63 7.46 24.35
CA LYS A 49 -19.42 7.21 25.12
C LYS A 49 -18.65 8.50 25.32
N PHE A 50 -18.24 8.74 26.58
CA PHE A 50 -17.37 9.84 26.94
C PHE A 50 -15.95 9.33 27.20
N PHE A 51 -14.98 9.96 26.57
CA PHE A 51 -13.55 9.65 26.75
C PHE A 51 -12.85 10.81 27.43
N TYR A 52 -12.37 10.59 28.65
CA TYR A 52 -11.70 11.59 29.49
C TYR A 52 -10.80 10.92 30.54
N LEU A 53 -9.88 11.67 31.12
CA LEU A 53 -9.14 11.19 32.30
C LEU A 53 -9.97 11.53 33.56
N PRO A 54 -10.21 10.56 34.46
CA PRO A 54 -11.05 10.74 35.64
C PRO A 54 -10.71 11.99 36.48
N ASP A 55 -9.42 12.28 36.63
CA ASP A 55 -8.91 13.41 37.42
C ASP A 55 -9.35 14.79 36.87
N TRP A 56 -9.81 14.87 35.62
CA TRP A 56 -10.22 16.14 35.01
C TRP A 56 -11.59 16.61 35.49
N ILE A 57 -12.47 15.70 35.87
CA ILE A 57 -13.87 16.00 36.22
C ILE A 57 -14.27 15.55 37.63
N THR A 58 -13.36 14.96 38.41
CA THR A 58 -13.64 14.33 39.72
C THR A 58 -14.34 15.26 40.71
N ASN A 59 -14.04 16.57 40.67
CA ASN A 59 -14.58 17.55 41.60
C ASN A 59 -15.70 18.42 41.00
N THR A 60 -16.13 18.14 39.78
CA THR A 60 -17.13 18.94 39.09
C THR A 60 -18.54 18.45 39.47
N LYS A 61 -19.31 19.28 40.17
CA LYS A 61 -20.74 19.02 40.49
C LYS A 61 -21.63 19.87 39.61
N ILE A 62 -22.75 19.31 39.21
CA ILE A 62 -23.77 19.98 38.41
C ILE A 62 -24.72 20.72 39.36
N GLU A 63 -24.53 22.01 39.51
CA GLU A 63 -25.33 22.80 40.43
C GLU A 63 -26.58 23.41 39.78
N GLN A 64 -26.54 23.69 38.49
CA GLN A 64 -27.62 24.27 37.72
C GLN A 64 -28.62 23.22 37.22
N ASP A 65 -29.82 23.68 36.90
CA ASP A 65 -30.88 22.86 36.27
C ASP A 65 -30.83 23.08 34.76
N TYR A 66 -30.57 22.01 34.01
CA TYR A 66 -30.49 22.02 32.55
C TYR A 66 -31.74 21.39 31.89
N SER A 67 -32.86 21.24 32.64
CA SER A 67 -34.10 20.67 32.12
C SER A 67 -34.54 21.36 30.81
N GLY A 68 -34.74 20.59 29.77
CA GLY A 68 -35.11 21.05 28.44
C GLY A 68 -34.00 21.67 27.58
N LYS A 69 -32.76 21.80 28.14
CA LYS A 69 -31.59 22.22 27.38
C LYS A 69 -30.99 21.02 26.63
N THR A 70 -30.23 21.32 25.56
CA THR A 70 -29.52 20.29 24.80
C THR A 70 -28.25 19.85 25.52
N LEU A 71 -27.79 18.65 25.21
CA LEU A 71 -26.49 18.14 25.72
C LEU A 71 -25.34 19.03 25.28
N GLU A 72 -25.38 19.61 24.09
CA GLU A 72 -24.42 20.59 23.59
C GLU A 72 -24.36 21.82 24.53
N TYR A 73 -25.49 22.45 24.78
CA TYR A 73 -25.57 23.61 25.69
C TYR A 73 -25.03 23.29 27.08
N PHE A 74 -25.36 22.10 27.61
CA PHE A 74 -24.84 21.64 28.90
C PHE A 74 -23.32 21.52 28.91
N LEU A 75 -22.73 20.87 27.89
CA LEU A 75 -21.27 20.69 27.81
C LEU A 75 -20.55 22.03 27.62
N GLU A 76 -21.08 22.91 26.80
CA GLU A 76 -20.55 24.27 26.63
C GLU A 76 -20.57 25.08 27.93
N ASP A 77 -21.66 25.01 28.67
CA ASP A 77 -21.83 25.78 29.89
C ASP A 77 -20.98 25.24 31.05
N ILE A 78 -20.96 23.93 31.28
CA ILE A 78 -20.22 23.29 32.36
C ILE A 78 -18.70 23.45 32.20
N PHE A 79 -18.20 23.49 30.97
CA PHE A 79 -16.77 23.67 30.69
C PHE A 79 -16.35 25.12 30.37
N ARG A 80 -17.29 26.09 30.27
CA ARG A 80 -17.05 27.47 29.89
C ARG A 80 -15.95 28.17 30.72
N SER A 81 -15.85 27.85 32.00
CA SER A 81 -14.88 28.44 32.91
C SER A 81 -13.67 27.53 33.20
N THR A 82 -13.52 26.48 32.46
CA THR A 82 -12.45 25.49 32.64
C THR A 82 -11.50 25.48 31.44
N THR A 83 -10.38 24.79 31.57
CA THR A 83 -9.46 24.52 30.46
C THR A 83 -9.84 23.23 29.71
N ILE A 84 -11.07 22.75 29.84
CA ILE A 84 -11.57 21.54 29.21
C ILE A 84 -12.50 21.93 28.06
N GLU A 85 -12.25 21.38 26.89
CA GLU A 85 -13.12 21.43 25.72
C GLU A 85 -13.64 20.05 25.40
N PHE A 86 -14.77 19.96 24.70
CA PHE A 86 -15.30 18.71 24.21
C PHE A 86 -15.29 18.67 22.69
N GLN A 87 -15.10 17.48 22.15
CA GLN A 87 -15.17 17.21 20.72
C GLN A 87 -15.98 15.97 20.43
N VAL A 88 -16.92 16.09 19.50
CA VAL A 88 -17.66 14.96 18.96
C VAL A 88 -16.83 14.29 17.89
N VAL A 89 -16.51 13.01 18.10
CA VAL A 89 -15.67 12.23 17.18
C VAL A 89 -16.52 11.33 16.28
N SER A 90 -17.70 10.97 16.74
CA SER A 90 -18.69 10.21 15.98
C SER A 90 -20.08 10.39 16.59
N ASP A 91 -21.11 9.88 15.93
CA ASP A 91 -22.50 9.94 16.39
C ASP A 91 -22.73 9.34 17.80
N TYR A 92 -21.73 8.68 18.38
CA TYR A 92 -21.82 8.02 19.69
C TYR A 92 -20.60 8.27 20.60
N ALA A 93 -19.65 9.15 20.23
CA ALA A 93 -18.41 9.35 20.99
C ALA A 93 -18.08 10.83 21.16
N ILE A 94 -17.91 11.26 22.43
CA ILE A 94 -17.45 12.60 22.82
C ILE A 94 -16.13 12.46 23.60
N ILE A 95 -15.11 13.22 23.19
CA ILE A 95 -13.83 13.29 23.88
C ILE A 95 -13.72 14.63 24.60
N LEU A 96 -13.32 14.61 25.86
CA LEU A 96 -12.92 15.80 26.59
C LEU A 96 -11.42 16.02 26.45
N ILE A 97 -11.00 17.25 26.22
CA ILE A 97 -9.61 17.65 25.99
C ILE A 97 -9.27 18.75 27.00
N LYS A 98 -8.25 18.50 27.82
CA LYS A 98 -7.76 19.50 28.78
C LYS A 98 -6.56 20.21 28.18
N ASP A 99 -6.56 21.55 28.20
CA ASP A 99 -5.56 22.39 27.56
C ASP A 99 -5.50 22.21 26.02
N PRO A 100 -6.42 22.87 25.29
CA PRO A 100 -6.50 22.79 23.83
C PRO A 100 -5.23 23.20 23.10
N SER A 101 -4.36 23.97 23.73
CA SER A 101 -3.06 24.39 23.16
C SER A 101 -2.08 23.22 23.00
N GLN A 102 -2.29 22.11 23.71
CA GLN A 102 -1.52 20.86 23.62
C GLN A 102 -2.30 19.71 23.01
N SER A 103 -3.48 19.96 22.44
CA SER A 103 -4.37 18.92 21.98
C SER A 103 -3.73 18.06 20.88
N ILE A 104 -3.91 16.75 21.01
CA ILE A 104 -3.56 15.72 19.99
C ILE A 104 -4.19 16.03 18.62
N LEU A 105 -5.22 16.87 18.57
CA LEU A 105 -5.86 17.34 17.34
C LEU A 105 -4.99 18.35 16.59
N ARG A 106 -4.39 19.28 17.29
CA ARG A 106 -3.41 20.20 16.70
C ARG A 106 -2.25 19.40 16.13
N ASP A 107 -1.75 18.41 16.88
CA ASP A 107 -0.72 17.48 16.41
C ASP A 107 -1.23 16.57 15.25
N ARG A 108 -2.50 16.19 15.20
CA ARG A 108 -3.07 15.43 14.07
C ARG A 108 -3.31 16.28 12.82
N LEU A 109 -3.80 17.49 12.96
CA LEU A 109 -3.94 18.43 11.83
C LEU A 109 -2.57 18.83 11.28
N LEU A 110 -1.56 18.95 12.15
CA LEU A 110 -0.19 19.25 11.79
C LEU A 110 0.60 18.01 11.30
N ASN A 111 0.23 16.78 11.73
CA ASN A 111 0.85 15.50 11.34
C ASN A 111 0.18 14.80 10.17
N THR A 112 -0.87 15.35 9.56
CA THR A 112 -1.53 14.75 8.40
C THR A 112 -0.74 14.93 7.10
N ALA A 113 0.33 15.71 7.09
CA ALA A 113 1.34 15.67 6.04
C ALA A 113 2.39 14.62 6.44
N GLY A 114 2.30 13.42 5.90
CA GLY A 114 3.27 12.33 6.10
C GLY A 114 4.60 12.61 5.41
N LYS A 115 5.31 13.63 5.88
CA LYS A 115 6.73 13.91 5.60
C LYS A 115 7.36 14.40 6.89
N GLU A 116 8.66 14.13 7.07
CA GLU A 116 9.52 14.52 8.18
C GLU A 116 9.06 15.79 8.89
N ARG A 117 9.11 15.83 10.22
CA ARG A 117 8.79 16.99 11.05
C ARG A 117 9.48 18.24 10.49
N LYS A 118 8.89 18.88 9.48
CA LYS A 118 9.25 20.26 9.14
C LYS A 118 8.81 21.11 10.32
N LYS A 119 9.75 21.80 10.92
CA LYS A 119 9.52 22.78 11.97
C LYS A 119 8.56 23.82 11.39
N ILE A 120 7.29 23.81 11.82
CA ILE A 120 6.31 24.80 11.39
C ILE A 120 6.82 26.14 11.89
N GLU A 121 6.99 27.07 10.98
CA GLU A 121 7.46 28.41 11.28
C GLU A 121 6.32 29.21 11.90
N THR A 122 6.55 29.78 13.08
CA THR A 122 5.59 30.68 13.72
C THR A 122 5.85 32.11 13.25
N ILE A 123 4.84 32.74 12.66
CA ILE A 123 4.88 34.15 12.22
C ILE A 123 4.00 34.97 13.14
N ILE A 124 4.60 36.00 13.78
CA ILE A 124 3.89 36.91 14.70
C ILE A 124 3.78 38.27 14.03
N ILE A 125 2.55 38.79 13.89
CA ILE A 125 2.25 40.10 13.31
C ILE A 125 1.48 40.91 14.35
N GLY A 126 2.07 42.03 14.80
CA GLY A 126 1.51 42.86 15.85
C GLY A 126 1.88 42.40 17.27
N ASN A 127 1.32 43.05 18.28
CA ASN A 127 1.62 42.78 19.69
C ASN A 127 0.52 41.89 20.31
N PRO A 128 0.85 40.71 20.84
CA PRO A 128 -0.12 39.82 21.51
C PRO A 128 -0.82 40.47 22.71
N SER A 129 -0.16 41.46 23.37
CA SER A 129 -0.70 42.13 24.55
C SER A 129 -1.63 43.30 24.21
N SER A 130 -1.86 43.60 22.93
CA SER A 130 -2.69 44.78 22.53
C SER A 130 -4.18 44.61 22.82
N GLY A 131 -4.66 43.38 23.12
CA GLY A 131 -6.05 43.10 23.46
C GLY A 131 -7.05 43.48 22.37
N ARG A 132 -6.62 43.65 21.13
CA ARG A 132 -7.46 44.12 20.03
C ARG A 132 -8.43 43.01 19.64
N VAL A 133 -9.71 43.23 19.88
CA VAL A 133 -10.80 42.38 19.42
C VAL A 133 -11.33 42.96 18.12
N GLY A 134 -11.19 42.24 16.98
CA GLY A 134 -11.70 42.70 15.71
C GLY A 134 -11.06 41.97 14.52
N LYS A 135 -11.49 42.31 13.30
CA LYS A 135 -10.89 41.81 12.07
C LYS A 135 -9.57 42.56 11.78
N VAL A 136 -8.60 41.78 11.33
CA VAL A 136 -7.29 42.26 10.85
C VAL A 136 -7.10 41.81 9.41
N THR A 137 -6.27 42.51 8.65
CA THR A 137 -6.01 42.21 7.24
C THR A 137 -4.55 41.82 7.05
N LEU A 138 -4.37 40.62 6.50
CA LEU A 138 -3.08 40.13 6.03
C LEU A 138 -2.96 40.38 4.52
N LYS A 139 -1.91 41.09 4.10
CA LYS A 139 -1.52 41.25 2.70
C LYS A 139 -0.21 40.54 2.44
N GLY A 140 0.06 40.19 1.20
CA GLY A 140 1.36 39.60 0.86
C GLY A 140 1.47 39.16 -0.56
N GLY A 141 2.62 38.56 -0.89
CA GLY A 141 2.89 38.01 -2.21
C GLY A 141 3.35 36.57 -2.10
N VAL A 142 2.96 35.76 -3.11
CA VAL A 142 3.47 34.39 -3.27
C VAL A 142 4.37 34.37 -4.49
N THR A 143 5.60 33.92 -4.31
CA THR A 143 6.63 33.92 -5.37
C THR A 143 7.34 32.58 -5.44
N ASP A 144 7.91 32.26 -6.59
CA ASP A 144 8.88 31.17 -6.72
C ASP A 144 10.14 31.47 -5.89
N GLU A 145 10.66 30.50 -5.17
CA GLU A 145 11.79 30.68 -4.27
C GLU A 145 13.10 30.96 -5.04
N LYS A 146 13.28 30.36 -6.21
CA LYS A 146 14.50 30.45 -7.05
C LYS A 146 14.44 31.63 -8.02
N SER A 147 13.40 31.70 -8.85
CA SER A 147 13.27 32.72 -9.89
C SER A 147 12.75 34.06 -9.37
N LYS A 148 12.07 34.07 -8.23
CA LYS A 148 11.35 35.22 -7.65
C LYS A 148 10.14 35.69 -8.48
N ASP A 149 9.73 34.89 -9.47
CA ASP A 149 8.57 35.21 -10.29
C ASP A 149 7.27 35.11 -9.45
N PRO A 150 6.28 36.00 -9.70
CA PRO A 150 5.01 35.93 -9.00
C PRO A 150 4.20 34.69 -9.39
N LEU A 151 3.64 33.99 -8.40
CA LEU A 151 2.80 32.81 -8.62
C LEU A 151 1.32 33.22 -8.66
N VAL A 152 0.81 33.33 -9.87
CA VAL A 152 -0.58 33.75 -10.17
C VAL A 152 -1.56 32.62 -9.88
N GLY A 153 -2.60 32.87 -9.08
CA GLY A 153 -3.61 31.85 -8.75
C GLY A 153 -3.18 30.90 -7.62
N ALA A 154 -2.11 31.20 -6.88
CA ALA A 154 -1.76 30.46 -5.69
C ALA A 154 -2.87 30.58 -4.62
N SER A 155 -3.25 29.47 -3.99
CA SER A 155 -4.28 29.43 -2.96
C SER A 155 -3.69 29.73 -1.59
N VAL A 156 -4.25 30.73 -0.91
CA VAL A 156 -3.90 31.16 0.45
C VAL A 156 -5.11 30.89 1.35
N ILE A 157 -5.02 29.91 2.22
CA ILE A 157 -6.15 29.36 2.99
C ILE A 157 -5.87 29.51 4.48
N ILE A 158 -6.83 30.06 5.23
CA ILE A 158 -6.85 30.03 6.70
C ILE A 158 -7.60 28.76 7.11
N GLN A 159 -6.85 27.75 7.52
CA GLN A 159 -7.35 26.38 7.64
C GLN A 159 -8.39 26.21 8.76
N ASP A 160 -8.26 26.96 9.84
CA ASP A 160 -9.17 26.94 10.99
C ASP A 160 -10.47 27.71 10.77
N LEU A 161 -10.54 28.58 9.74
CA LEU A 161 -11.72 29.33 9.36
C LEU A 161 -12.39 28.81 8.08
N ASP A 162 -11.73 27.89 7.38
CA ASP A 162 -12.13 27.41 6.05
C ASP A 162 -12.36 28.55 5.03
N GLU A 163 -11.63 29.68 5.22
CA GLU A 163 -11.65 30.84 4.35
C GLU A 163 -10.35 30.93 3.55
N GLY A 164 -10.43 31.29 2.28
CA GLY A 164 -9.26 31.38 1.41
C GLY A 164 -9.41 32.39 0.28
N VAL A 165 -8.29 32.82 -0.26
CA VAL A 165 -8.19 33.70 -1.44
C VAL A 165 -7.15 33.14 -2.39
N THR A 166 -7.19 33.60 -3.67
CA THR A 166 -6.15 33.31 -4.66
C THR A 166 -5.34 34.57 -4.96
N THR A 167 -4.07 34.38 -5.31
CA THR A 167 -3.19 35.49 -5.71
C THR A 167 -3.60 36.06 -7.09
N ASP A 168 -3.42 37.36 -7.24
CA ASP A 168 -3.66 38.11 -8.47
C ASP A 168 -2.53 37.93 -9.53
N VAL A 169 -2.60 38.70 -10.63
CA VAL A 169 -1.62 38.63 -11.75
C VAL A 169 -0.20 39.05 -11.34
N ASP A 170 -0.04 39.76 -10.24
CA ASP A 170 1.25 40.15 -9.65
C ASP A 170 1.66 39.24 -8.49
N GLY A 171 0.93 38.13 -8.28
CA GLY A 171 1.17 37.18 -7.19
C GLY A 171 0.73 37.67 -5.81
N ASN A 172 0.00 38.79 -5.69
CA ASN A 172 -0.41 39.37 -4.42
C ASN A 172 -1.74 38.81 -3.93
N PHE A 173 -1.90 38.76 -2.61
CA PHE A 173 -3.16 38.38 -1.96
C PHE A 173 -3.52 39.36 -0.84
N THR A 174 -4.80 39.42 -0.51
CA THR A 174 -5.33 40.15 0.65
C THR A 174 -6.45 39.32 1.27
N ILE A 175 -6.29 38.98 2.55
CA ILE A 175 -7.26 38.19 3.31
C ILE A 175 -7.55 38.86 4.67
N SER A 176 -8.82 38.87 5.08
CA SER A 176 -9.25 39.45 6.35
C SER A 176 -9.74 38.37 7.28
N MET A 177 -9.24 38.36 8.53
CA MET A 177 -9.54 37.34 9.55
C MET A 177 -9.69 37.96 10.93
N PRO A 178 -10.29 37.29 11.92
CA PRO A 178 -10.24 37.75 13.33
C PRO A 178 -8.80 37.86 13.81
N ALA A 179 -8.53 38.81 14.73
CA ALA A 179 -7.24 38.86 15.41
C ALA A 179 -7.07 37.63 16.31
N GLY A 180 -5.93 36.92 16.21
CA GLY A 180 -5.68 35.70 16.98
C GLY A 180 -4.64 34.78 16.34
N GLN A 181 -4.70 33.52 16.73
CA GLN A 181 -3.82 32.49 16.22
C GLN A 181 -4.56 31.66 15.16
N HIS A 182 -3.94 31.50 13.99
CA HIS A 182 -4.50 30.83 12.82
C HIS A 182 -3.48 29.92 12.17
N ILE A 183 -3.93 28.96 11.36
CA ILE A 183 -3.09 28.12 10.51
C ILE A 183 -3.23 28.60 9.08
N LEU A 184 -2.17 29.24 8.57
CA LEU A 184 -2.09 29.70 7.19
C LEU A 184 -1.46 28.62 6.32
N ASN A 185 -2.18 28.16 5.29
CA ASN A 185 -1.70 27.20 4.31
C ASN A 185 -1.65 27.86 2.92
N VAL A 186 -0.46 27.86 2.30
CA VAL A 186 -0.24 28.43 0.97
C VAL A 186 0.15 27.32 0.01
N ARG A 187 -0.61 27.21 -1.09
CA ARG A 187 -0.50 26.14 -2.08
C ARG A 187 -0.44 26.69 -3.49
N TYR A 188 0.38 26.06 -4.30
CA TYR A 188 0.39 26.27 -5.74
C TYR A 188 0.71 24.97 -6.46
N PHE A 189 0.16 24.81 -7.66
CA PHE A 189 0.37 23.58 -8.45
C PHE A 189 1.87 23.38 -8.74
N ASN A 190 2.38 22.17 -8.52
CA ASN A 190 3.81 21.78 -8.62
C ASN A 190 4.75 22.48 -7.61
N TYR A 191 4.24 23.06 -6.54
CA TYR A 191 5.03 23.66 -5.49
C TYR A 191 4.79 22.96 -4.14
N GLU A 192 5.76 23.00 -3.28
CA GLU A 192 5.66 22.46 -1.94
C GLU A 192 4.74 23.33 -1.08
N ASP A 193 3.70 22.72 -0.47
CA ASP A 193 2.80 23.42 0.44
C ASP A 193 3.58 24.02 1.61
N LYS A 194 3.39 25.32 1.90
CA LYS A 194 3.91 25.97 3.10
C LYS A 194 2.79 26.20 4.09
N VAL A 195 3.03 25.73 5.33
CA VAL A 195 2.12 25.89 6.44
C VAL A 195 2.80 26.73 7.53
N TYR A 196 2.13 27.77 8.00
CA TYR A 196 2.59 28.66 9.04
C TYR A 196 1.63 28.65 10.22
N ASP A 197 2.17 28.72 11.44
CA ASP A 197 1.45 29.07 12.66
C ASP A 197 1.42 30.60 12.73
N LEU A 198 0.33 31.22 12.26
CA LEU A 198 0.18 32.66 12.13
C LEU A 198 -0.47 33.24 13.39
N GLN A 199 0.25 34.09 14.08
CA GLN A 199 -0.28 34.89 15.21
C GLN A 199 -0.42 36.32 14.75
N ILE A 200 -1.64 36.74 14.42
CA ILE A 200 -1.91 38.07 13.87
C ILE A 200 -2.82 38.88 14.77
N TYR A 201 -2.34 40.03 15.21
CA TYR A 201 -3.02 40.94 16.13
C TYR A 201 -3.24 42.34 15.54
N GLU A 202 -2.62 42.65 14.41
CA GLU A 202 -2.70 43.92 13.68
C GLU A 202 -2.63 43.65 12.18
N ASP A 203 -3.04 44.64 11.38
CA ASP A 203 -2.85 44.59 9.93
C ASP A 203 -1.36 44.45 9.59
N GLY A 204 -1.05 43.53 8.66
CA GLY A 204 0.35 43.29 8.31
C GLY A 204 0.56 42.63 6.95
N SER A 205 1.81 42.30 6.69
CA SER A 205 2.19 41.67 5.42
C SER A 205 3.09 40.47 5.61
N LEU A 206 2.90 39.44 4.73
CA LEU A 206 3.70 38.22 4.71
C LEU A 206 3.97 37.81 3.25
N ASN A 207 5.24 37.76 2.85
CA ASN A 207 5.63 37.22 1.56
C ASN A 207 6.04 35.74 1.72
N VAL A 208 5.47 34.88 0.86
CA VAL A 208 5.63 33.44 0.91
C VAL A 208 6.37 32.95 -0.32
N PRO A 209 7.68 32.66 -0.24
CA PRO A 209 8.37 31.97 -1.32
C PRO A 209 8.03 30.50 -1.30
N LEU A 210 7.55 29.94 -2.40
CA LEU A 210 7.30 28.50 -2.56
C LEU A 210 8.43 27.86 -3.36
N SER A 211 8.84 26.67 -2.97
CA SER A 211 9.81 25.86 -3.72
C SER A 211 9.08 24.95 -4.68
N GLU A 212 9.52 24.88 -5.94
CA GLU A 212 9.02 23.87 -6.86
C GLU A 212 9.24 22.47 -6.26
N THR A 213 8.20 21.70 -6.20
CA THR A 213 8.31 20.27 -5.94
C THR A 213 8.58 19.60 -7.29
N PRO A 214 9.71 18.88 -7.46
CA PRO A 214 9.81 17.98 -8.59
C PRO A 214 8.63 17.03 -8.48
N THR A 215 7.69 17.12 -9.40
CA THR A 215 6.53 16.23 -9.44
C THR A 215 7.07 14.85 -9.76
N LEU A 216 7.43 14.11 -8.71
CA LEU A 216 7.49 12.68 -8.83
C LEU A 216 6.10 12.29 -9.30
N LEU A 217 6.01 11.74 -10.51
CA LEU A 217 4.83 11.01 -10.97
C LEU A 217 4.62 9.87 -9.97
N GLU A 218 4.09 10.19 -8.81
CA GLU A 218 3.37 9.19 -8.05
C GLU A 218 2.22 8.81 -8.98
N GLU A 219 2.13 7.54 -9.34
CA GLU A 219 0.90 6.96 -9.83
C GLU A 219 -0.21 7.71 -9.11
N ILE A 220 -1.11 8.39 -9.84
CA ILE A 220 -2.13 9.26 -9.25
C ILE A 220 -3.02 8.38 -8.37
N VAL A 221 -2.54 8.04 -7.22
CA VAL A 221 -3.34 7.65 -6.09
C VAL A 221 -3.71 8.95 -5.42
N VAL A 222 -4.80 9.54 -5.87
CA VAL A 222 -5.47 10.64 -5.15
C VAL A 222 -5.88 10.04 -3.80
N THR A 223 -4.99 10.10 -2.85
CA THR A 223 -5.30 9.79 -1.46
C THR A 223 -5.71 11.08 -0.78
N ASP A 224 -6.93 11.48 -1.04
CA ASP A 224 -7.65 12.37 -0.12
C ASP A 224 -7.93 11.56 1.16
N LYS A 225 -7.19 11.84 2.22
CA LYS A 225 -7.22 11.06 3.47
C LYS A 225 -8.55 11.14 4.23
N ALA A 226 -9.40 12.11 3.92
CA ALA A 226 -10.75 12.21 4.47
C ALA A 226 -11.68 11.12 3.95
N PHE A 227 -11.41 10.59 2.74
CA PHE A 227 -12.19 9.53 2.09
C PHE A 227 -11.52 8.15 2.16
N SER A 228 -10.38 8.00 2.86
CA SER A 228 -9.59 6.77 2.85
C SER A 228 -10.30 5.53 3.39
N ASN A 229 -11.33 5.70 4.25
CA ASN A 229 -12.11 4.58 4.77
C ASN A 229 -13.14 4.02 3.78
N VAL A 230 -13.57 4.81 2.80
CA VAL A 230 -14.52 4.39 1.76
C VAL A 230 -13.82 4.14 0.43
N MET A 231 -12.80 4.96 0.07
CA MET A 231 -12.04 4.82 -1.17
C MET A 231 -10.82 3.90 -1.08
N GLY A 232 -10.23 3.71 0.10
CA GLY A 232 -9.00 2.92 0.30
C GLY A 232 -9.21 1.42 0.48
N ASN A 233 -10.43 0.95 0.71
CA ASN A 233 -10.72 -0.46 0.92
C ASN A 233 -11.71 -0.97 -0.13
N ARG A 234 -11.22 -1.35 -1.31
CA ARG A 234 -11.95 -2.34 -2.12
C ARG A 234 -12.17 -3.56 -1.23
N GLY A 235 -13.41 -4.04 -1.14
CA GLY A 235 -13.74 -5.18 -0.28
C GLY A 235 -12.82 -6.37 -0.57
N GLY A 236 -11.88 -6.65 0.34
CA GLY A 236 -10.88 -7.71 0.20
C GLY A 236 -9.46 -7.27 -0.19
N GLN A 237 -9.23 -5.99 -0.47
CA GLN A 237 -7.89 -5.42 -0.64
C GLN A 237 -7.29 -5.04 0.71
N THR A 238 -6.00 -5.28 0.89
CA THR A 238 -5.20 -4.78 2.02
C THR A 238 -3.90 -4.22 1.46
N THR A 239 -3.62 -2.95 1.74
CA THR A 239 -2.34 -2.33 1.40
C THR A 239 -1.44 -2.36 2.62
N ILE A 240 -0.27 -2.97 2.47
CA ILE A 240 0.72 -3.14 3.52
C ILE A 240 1.91 -2.23 3.21
N LYS A 241 2.17 -1.27 4.09
CA LYS A 241 3.30 -0.34 3.93
C LYS A 241 4.56 -0.91 4.60
N LEU A 242 5.73 -0.54 4.08
CA LEU A 242 7.02 -0.97 4.64
C LEU A 242 7.13 -0.73 6.15
N ALA A 243 6.63 0.39 6.67
CA ALA A 243 6.65 0.69 8.10
C ALA A 243 5.87 -0.33 8.94
N GLU A 244 4.82 -0.93 8.39
CA GLU A 244 4.03 -1.99 9.03
C GLU A 244 4.78 -3.31 8.98
N ILE A 245 5.40 -3.63 7.83
CA ILE A 245 6.24 -4.83 7.67
C ILE A 245 7.37 -4.82 8.72
N LYS A 246 8.06 -3.70 8.89
CA LYS A 246 9.18 -3.56 9.84
C LYS A 246 8.78 -3.63 11.33
N ARG A 247 7.50 -3.45 11.66
CA ARG A 247 6.99 -3.58 13.04
C ARG A 247 6.69 -5.02 13.44
N MET A 248 6.62 -5.94 12.48
CA MET A 248 6.36 -7.34 12.76
C MET A 248 7.56 -7.99 13.45
N PRO A 249 7.31 -8.98 14.33
CA PRO A 249 8.39 -9.77 14.93
C PRO A 249 9.23 -10.41 13.82
N SER A 250 10.53 -10.17 13.85
CA SER A 250 11.47 -10.80 12.93
C SER A 250 11.77 -12.24 13.34
N PHE A 251 11.83 -13.14 12.38
CA PHE A 251 12.32 -14.49 12.59
C PHE A 251 13.82 -14.54 12.31
N MET A 252 14.61 -14.91 13.31
CA MET A 252 16.08 -14.95 13.25
C MET A 252 16.73 -13.66 12.69
N GLY A 253 16.10 -12.50 13.01
CA GLY A 253 16.58 -11.18 12.58
C GLY A 253 16.15 -10.77 11.16
N GLN A 254 15.33 -11.60 10.48
CA GLN A 254 14.80 -11.26 9.16
C GLN A 254 13.31 -10.90 9.25
N VAL A 255 12.96 -9.74 8.70
CA VAL A 255 11.58 -9.29 8.55
C VAL A 255 11.00 -9.92 7.30
N ASP A 256 9.84 -10.58 7.43
CA ASP A 256 9.26 -11.43 6.39
C ASP A 256 7.88 -10.93 5.93
N LEU A 257 7.79 -10.55 4.65
CA LEU A 257 6.55 -10.12 4.02
C LEU A 257 5.49 -11.24 3.99
N ILE A 258 5.89 -12.45 3.63
CA ILE A 258 4.93 -13.55 3.45
C ILE A 258 4.32 -13.96 4.80
N ARG A 259 5.10 -13.94 5.86
CA ARG A 259 4.58 -14.15 7.22
C ARG A 259 3.56 -13.09 7.62
N GLN A 260 3.77 -11.84 7.23
CA GLN A 260 2.78 -10.80 7.47
C GLN A 260 1.48 -11.05 6.69
N VAL A 261 1.58 -11.44 5.41
CA VAL A 261 0.42 -11.83 4.61
C VAL A 261 -0.36 -12.98 5.28
N GLN A 262 0.33 -13.96 5.85
CA GLN A 262 -0.27 -15.10 6.58
C GLN A 262 -1.03 -14.69 7.86
N THR A 263 -0.77 -13.51 8.44
CA THR A 263 -1.54 -13.01 9.60
C THR A 263 -2.89 -12.41 9.23
N LEU A 264 -3.15 -12.19 7.94
CA LEU A 264 -4.37 -11.54 7.49
C LEU A 264 -5.57 -12.51 7.52
N PRO A 265 -6.78 -12.02 7.83
CA PRO A 265 -7.97 -12.86 7.87
C PRO A 265 -8.22 -13.59 6.54
N GLY A 266 -8.52 -14.90 6.61
CA GLY A 266 -8.76 -15.74 5.45
C GLY A 266 -7.51 -16.20 4.70
N VAL A 267 -6.34 -15.99 5.27
CA VAL A 267 -5.06 -16.52 4.79
C VAL A 267 -4.58 -17.59 5.76
N THR A 268 -4.11 -18.70 5.23
CA THR A 268 -3.55 -19.82 6.03
C THR A 268 -2.18 -20.20 5.50
N SER A 269 -1.30 -20.64 6.39
CA SER A 269 -0.03 -21.27 6.04
C SER A 269 -0.26 -22.66 5.48
N VAL A 270 0.60 -23.13 4.59
CA VAL A 270 0.56 -24.49 4.02
C VAL A 270 1.11 -25.53 5.01
N GLY A 271 1.79 -25.07 6.05
CA GLY A 271 2.41 -25.88 7.11
C GLY A 271 3.32 -25.02 7.97
N GLU A 272 3.92 -25.60 9.01
CA GLU A 272 4.78 -24.85 9.95
C GLU A 272 6.03 -24.28 9.27
N VAL A 273 6.50 -24.93 8.20
CA VAL A 273 7.76 -24.63 7.49
C VAL A 273 7.54 -24.53 5.99
N ALA A 274 6.30 -24.57 5.49
CA ALA A 274 6.04 -24.66 4.07
C ALA A 274 6.01 -23.28 3.40
N THR A 275 6.50 -23.27 2.16
CA THR A 275 6.47 -22.10 1.25
C THR A 275 5.06 -21.77 0.84
N GLY A 276 4.68 -20.49 0.99
CA GLY A 276 3.46 -19.98 0.40
C GLY A 276 2.32 -19.78 1.38
N PHE A 277 1.22 -19.38 0.84
CA PHE A 277 -0.01 -19.11 1.59
C PHE A 277 -1.22 -19.55 0.77
N ASN A 278 -2.24 -20.00 1.46
CA ASN A 278 -3.54 -20.33 0.92
C ASN A 278 -4.53 -19.23 1.27
N VAL A 279 -5.37 -18.85 0.34
CA VAL A 279 -6.37 -17.78 0.53
C VAL A 279 -7.76 -18.32 0.30
N ARG A 280 -8.61 -18.22 1.31
CA ARG A 280 -10.02 -18.64 1.27
C ARG A 280 -10.23 -20.06 0.69
N GLY A 281 -9.35 -20.97 1.07
CA GLY A 281 -9.39 -22.37 0.63
C GLY A 281 -8.74 -22.65 -0.73
N GLY A 282 -8.22 -21.63 -1.42
CA GLY A 282 -7.43 -21.82 -2.63
C GLY A 282 -6.02 -22.31 -2.36
N GLY A 283 -5.43 -23.08 -3.28
CA GLY A 283 -4.06 -23.58 -3.20
C GLY A 283 -2.99 -22.49 -3.44
N VAL A 284 -1.74 -22.81 -3.10
CA VAL A 284 -0.59 -21.90 -3.28
C VAL A 284 -0.42 -21.48 -4.74
N ASP A 285 -0.60 -22.40 -5.66
CA ASP A 285 -0.50 -22.23 -7.11
C ASP A 285 -1.62 -21.34 -7.69
N GLN A 286 -2.69 -21.12 -6.93
CA GLN A 286 -3.83 -20.29 -7.32
C GLN A 286 -3.66 -18.81 -6.94
N ASN A 287 -2.54 -18.44 -6.32
CA ASN A 287 -2.21 -17.05 -5.97
C ASN A 287 -1.32 -16.44 -7.06
N LEU A 288 -1.61 -15.23 -7.48
CA LEU A 288 -0.77 -14.45 -8.38
C LEU A 288 0.16 -13.58 -7.53
N VAL A 289 1.45 -13.76 -7.68
CA VAL A 289 2.44 -12.89 -7.02
C VAL A 289 3.20 -12.12 -8.08
N LEU A 290 3.13 -10.79 -7.99
CA LEU A 290 3.76 -9.88 -8.93
C LEU A 290 4.84 -9.06 -8.22
N TYR A 291 5.95 -8.84 -8.91
CA TYR A 291 7.04 -7.94 -8.50
C TYR A 291 7.24 -6.92 -9.61
N ASP A 292 6.88 -5.65 -9.34
CA ASP A 292 6.78 -4.59 -10.35
C ASP A 292 6.03 -5.02 -11.63
N GLY A 293 4.91 -5.77 -11.45
CA GLY A 293 4.02 -6.17 -12.53
C GLY A 293 4.37 -7.48 -13.25
N ILE A 294 5.50 -8.12 -12.93
CA ILE A 294 5.91 -9.41 -13.50
C ILE A 294 5.71 -10.54 -12.49
N ASN A 295 5.21 -11.69 -12.96
CA ASN A 295 4.95 -12.85 -12.13
C ASN A 295 6.24 -13.40 -11.48
N VAL A 296 6.16 -13.83 -10.22
CA VAL A 296 7.22 -14.55 -9.50
C VAL A 296 6.70 -15.91 -9.08
N PHE A 297 7.36 -16.99 -9.53
CA PHE A 297 6.90 -18.36 -9.26
C PHE A 297 7.34 -18.88 -7.89
N ASN A 298 8.58 -18.63 -7.48
CA ASN A 298 9.03 -18.97 -6.13
C ASN A 298 9.20 -17.70 -5.29
N ILE A 299 8.41 -17.61 -4.23
CA ILE A 299 8.28 -16.43 -3.37
C ILE A 299 9.07 -16.54 -2.06
N SER A 300 9.87 -17.60 -1.91
CA SER A 300 10.55 -17.86 -0.64
C SER A 300 11.88 -18.56 -0.81
N HIS A 301 12.72 -18.37 0.19
CA HIS A 301 14.00 -19.07 0.38
C HIS A 301 13.87 -20.23 1.36
N VAL A 302 14.75 -21.22 1.22
CA VAL A 302 14.92 -22.33 2.18
C VAL A 302 13.58 -23.00 2.48
N PHE A 303 12.88 -23.46 1.41
CA PHE A 303 11.59 -24.17 1.51
C PHE A 303 10.49 -23.43 2.28
N GLY A 304 10.59 -22.09 2.45
CA GLY A 304 9.57 -21.27 3.09
C GLY A 304 9.95 -20.63 4.41
N PHE A 305 11.16 -20.82 4.87
CA PHE A 305 11.61 -20.17 6.09
C PHE A 305 11.69 -18.65 5.96
N PHE A 306 12.03 -18.16 4.76
CA PHE A 306 12.18 -16.72 4.49
C PHE A 306 11.51 -16.33 3.18
N SER A 307 10.93 -15.14 3.15
CA SER A 307 10.46 -14.51 1.91
C SER A 307 11.62 -14.27 0.94
N ALA A 308 11.40 -14.49 -0.34
CA ALA A 308 12.36 -14.15 -1.40
C ALA A 308 12.49 -12.63 -1.63
N PHE A 309 11.69 -11.82 -0.94
CA PHE A 309 11.66 -10.36 -1.12
C PHE A 309 12.35 -9.67 0.05
N ASN A 310 13.43 -8.92 -0.25
CA ASN A 310 14.05 -8.07 0.76
C ASN A 310 13.11 -6.91 1.09
N SER A 311 12.62 -6.87 2.34
CA SER A 311 11.67 -5.86 2.80
C SER A 311 12.17 -4.42 2.65
N ASP A 312 13.49 -4.19 2.70
CA ASP A 312 14.07 -2.86 2.57
C ASP A 312 13.97 -2.28 1.14
N ALA A 313 13.82 -3.15 0.14
CA ALA A 313 13.62 -2.76 -1.26
C ALA A 313 12.15 -2.44 -1.59
N LEU A 314 11.20 -2.74 -0.69
CA LEU A 314 9.78 -2.63 -0.99
C LEU A 314 9.25 -1.23 -0.71
N LYS A 315 8.43 -0.69 -1.63
CA LYS A 315 7.66 0.54 -1.46
C LYS A 315 6.33 0.23 -0.79
N GLU A 316 5.57 -0.65 -1.39
CA GLU A 316 4.20 -0.99 -1.02
C GLU A 316 3.85 -2.39 -1.49
N VAL A 317 2.96 -3.04 -0.77
CA VAL A 317 2.41 -4.34 -1.14
C VAL A 317 0.89 -4.26 -1.12
N SER A 318 0.26 -4.48 -2.27
CA SER A 318 -1.19 -4.56 -2.39
C SER A 318 -1.61 -6.01 -2.45
N PHE A 319 -2.43 -6.44 -1.50
CA PHE A 319 -2.92 -7.81 -1.41
C PHE A 319 -4.43 -7.87 -1.59
N TYR A 320 -4.87 -8.58 -2.62
CA TYR A 320 -6.27 -8.75 -2.98
C TYR A 320 -6.71 -10.19 -2.64
N ARG A 321 -7.59 -10.34 -1.66
CA ARG A 321 -8.22 -11.62 -1.25
C ARG A 321 -9.63 -11.78 -1.78
N GLY A 322 -10.11 -10.84 -2.57
CA GLY A 322 -11.42 -10.73 -3.20
C GLY A 322 -11.57 -9.36 -3.82
N GLY A 323 -12.57 -9.15 -4.67
CA GLY A 323 -12.71 -7.90 -5.41
C GLY A 323 -11.49 -7.63 -6.31
N ILE A 324 -10.90 -8.67 -6.89
CA ILE A 324 -9.69 -8.58 -7.71
C ILE A 324 -10.00 -7.72 -8.94
N PRO A 325 -9.25 -6.62 -9.18
CA PRO A 325 -9.42 -5.80 -10.38
C PRO A 325 -9.25 -6.58 -11.68
N ALA A 326 -9.96 -6.15 -12.73
CA ALA A 326 -9.94 -6.84 -14.03
C ALA A 326 -8.56 -6.82 -14.73
N GLU A 327 -7.65 -5.94 -14.33
CA GLU A 327 -6.25 -5.90 -14.79
C GLU A 327 -5.45 -7.14 -14.40
N PHE A 328 -5.86 -7.86 -13.36
CA PHE A 328 -5.24 -9.10 -12.90
C PHE A 328 -6.01 -10.31 -13.40
N GLY A 329 -5.28 -11.36 -13.76
CA GLY A 329 -5.86 -12.61 -14.24
C GLY A 329 -4.88 -13.77 -14.15
N GLY A 330 -5.25 -14.93 -14.71
CA GLY A 330 -4.41 -16.13 -14.73
C GLY A 330 -4.36 -16.92 -13.41
N ARG A 331 -4.95 -16.39 -12.32
CA ARG A 331 -5.08 -17.05 -11.01
C ARG A 331 -6.44 -16.76 -10.41
N VAL A 332 -6.92 -17.63 -9.52
CA VAL A 332 -8.33 -17.61 -9.06
C VAL A 332 -8.49 -17.29 -7.57
N SER A 333 -7.44 -17.36 -6.76
CA SER A 333 -7.55 -17.22 -5.31
C SER A 333 -7.22 -15.79 -4.83
N SER A 334 -6.02 -15.31 -5.11
CA SER A 334 -5.58 -13.98 -4.66
C SER A 334 -4.55 -13.35 -5.56
N VAL A 335 -4.28 -12.06 -5.34
CA VAL A 335 -3.19 -11.32 -5.99
C VAL A 335 -2.37 -10.62 -4.92
N LEU A 336 -1.06 -10.87 -4.91
CA LEU A 336 -0.08 -10.14 -4.13
C LEU A 336 0.77 -9.32 -5.10
N ASN A 337 0.53 -8.01 -5.16
CA ASN A 337 1.26 -7.10 -6.03
C ASN A 337 2.28 -6.31 -5.20
N ILE A 338 3.55 -6.51 -5.51
CA ILE A 338 4.70 -5.95 -4.79
C ILE A 338 5.33 -4.87 -5.65
N SER A 339 5.37 -3.66 -5.13
CA SER A 339 6.03 -2.52 -5.75
C SER A 339 7.39 -2.25 -5.11
N VAL A 340 8.43 -2.09 -5.93
CA VAL A 340 9.80 -1.81 -5.51
C VAL A 340 10.00 -0.31 -5.32
N LYS A 341 10.74 0.07 -4.29
CA LYS A 341 11.15 1.46 -4.05
C LYS A 341 11.93 2.03 -5.22
N GLU A 342 11.77 3.32 -5.42
CA GLU A 342 12.67 4.14 -6.23
C GLU A 342 13.81 4.69 -5.37
N GLY A 343 14.96 4.93 -5.97
CA GLY A 343 16.02 5.69 -5.31
C GLY A 343 15.58 7.13 -5.07
N ASN A 344 16.09 7.75 -4.01
CA ASN A 344 15.85 9.15 -3.75
C ASN A 344 16.47 10.00 -4.88
N PHE A 345 15.75 11.00 -5.39
CA PHE A 345 16.21 11.86 -6.48
C PHE A 345 17.10 13.01 -6.00
N GLU A 346 17.13 13.29 -4.69
CA GLU A 346 17.84 14.44 -4.13
C GLU A 346 19.11 14.03 -3.38
N LYS A 347 19.07 12.93 -2.61
CA LYS A 347 20.15 12.52 -1.69
C LYS A 347 20.36 11.01 -1.70
N TRP A 348 21.58 10.59 -1.37
CA TRP A 348 21.88 9.19 -1.13
C TRP A 348 21.40 8.76 0.24
N GLU A 349 20.75 7.63 0.30
CA GLU A 349 20.27 6.99 1.52
C GLU A 349 20.65 5.52 1.49
N GLY A 350 20.90 4.95 2.66
CA GLY A 350 21.23 3.55 2.77
C GLY A 350 20.88 2.99 4.13
N ASN A 351 20.59 1.72 4.14
CA ASN A 351 20.42 0.94 5.36
C ASN A 351 21.01 -0.44 5.16
N GLY A 352 21.29 -1.11 6.25
CA GLY A 352 21.80 -2.48 6.23
C GLY A 352 21.71 -3.11 7.60
N GLY A 353 21.73 -4.44 7.59
CA GLY A 353 21.65 -5.24 8.80
C GLY A 353 22.53 -6.48 8.70
N ILE A 354 23.15 -6.82 9.81
CA ILE A 354 23.89 -8.08 9.98
C ILE A 354 23.10 -8.91 10.97
N GLY A 355 22.50 -9.99 10.50
CA GLY A 355 21.74 -10.94 11.32
C GLY A 355 22.55 -12.21 11.61
N ILE A 356 21.96 -13.15 12.34
CA ILE A 356 22.60 -14.42 12.68
C ILE A 356 22.76 -15.32 11.45
N ILE A 357 21.82 -15.24 10.50
CA ILE A 357 21.69 -16.15 9.35
C ILE A 357 22.03 -15.44 8.04
N ALA A 358 21.61 -14.19 7.89
CA ALA A 358 21.76 -13.44 6.67
C ALA A 358 22.05 -11.97 6.97
N SER A 359 22.71 -11.32 6.04
CA SER A 359 22.90 -9.86 6.01
C SER A 359 22.19 -9.27 4.82
N ASN A 360 21.72 -8.04 4.98
CA ASN A 360 21.11 -7.25 3.93
C ASN A 360 21.75 -5.86 3.85
N PHE A 361 21.73 -5.30 2.66
CA PHE A 361 22.21 -3.96 2.39
C PHE A 361 21.37 -3.33 1.28
N THR A 362 20.91 -2.11 1.51
CA THR A 362 20.13 -1.34 0.53
C THR A 362 20.70 0.07 0.46
N VAL A 363 20.98 0.54 -0.73
CA VAL A 363 21.44 1.91 -0.97
C VAL A 363 20.75 2.47 -2.20
N GLY A 364 20.30 3.71 -2.11
CA GLY A 364 19.64 4.40 -3.21
C GLY A 364 19.92 5.90 -3.17
N GLY A 365 19.92 6.51 -4.35
CA GLY A 365 20.18 7.93 -4.47
C GLY A 365 20.21 8.40 -5.92
N PRO A 366 20.47 9.70 -6.14
CA PRO A 366 20.48 10.30 -7.47
C PRO A 366 21.75 9.92 -8.25
N ILE A 367 21.57 9.37 -9.47
CA ILE A 367 22.64 9.34 -10.48
C ILE A 367 22.77 10.72 -11.12
N VAL A 368 21.62 11.32 -11.45
CA VAL A 368 21.52 12.72 -11.87
C VAL A 368 20.43 13.35 -11.01
N LYS A 369 20.83 14.35 -10.22
CA LYS A 369 19.92 15.02 -9.28
C LYS A 369 18.63 15.47 -9.99
N ASP A 370 17.49 15.24 -9.35
CA ASP A 370 16.14 15.60 -9.80
C ASP A 370 15.69 14.93 -11.13
N LYS A 371 16.52 14.05 -11.72
CA LYS A 371 16.23 13.41 -13.02
C LYS A 371 16.34 11.89 -13.00
N THR A 372 17.41 11.37 -12.41
CA THR A 372 17.70 9.93 -12.48
C THR A 372 18.08 9.41 -11.12
N SER A 373 17.38 8.42 -10.62
CA SER A 373 17.71 7.75 -9.37
C SER A 373 17.97 6.27 -9.58
N ALA A 374 18.73 5.69 -8.66
CA ALA A 374 18.96 4.26 -8.57
C ALA A 374 18.78 3.78 -7.14
N ILE A 375 18.32 2.55 -6.97
CA ILE A 375 18.35 1.82 -5.71
C ILE A 375 18.86 0.40 -5.97
N VAL A 376 19.77 -0.06 -5.14
CA VAL A 376 20.27 -1.43 -5.13
C VAL A 376 19.98 -2.02 -3.77
N SER A 377 19.46 -3.23 -3.75
CA SER A 377 19.25 -3.99 -2.53
C SER A 377 19.82 -5.39 -2.69
N LEU A 378 20.61 -5.81 -1.71
CA LEU A 378 21.30 -7.09 -1.68
C LEU A 378 21.01 -7.79 -0.36
N ARG A 379 20.79 -9.09 -0.40
CA ARG A 379 20.73 -9.95 0.78
C ARG A 379 21.44 -11.27 0.48
N SER A 380 22.18 -11.77 1.44
CA SER A 380 22.88 -13.06 1.33
C SER A 380 22.90 -13.77 2.67
N SER A 381 22.64 -15.06 2.64
CA SER A 381 22.76 -15.94 3.81
C SER A 381 24.18 -16.47 3.96
N TYR A 382 24.49 -16.85 5.20
CA TYR A 382 25.75 -17.53 5.57
C TYR A 382 25.46 -18.55 6.71
N SER A 383 24.33 -19.25 6.61
CA SER A 383 23.78 -20.10 7.66
C SER A 383 24.51 -21.44 7.87
N ASP A 384 25.38 -21.86 6.95
CA ASP A 384 26.11 -23.14 7.03
C ASP A 384 26.89 -23.31 8.34
N TRP A 385 27.49 -22.22 8.87
CA TRP A 385 28.21 -22.27 10.14
C TRP A 385 27.30 -22.61 11.33
N LEU A 386 26.02 -22.19 11.26
CA LEU A 386 25.04 -22.45 12.32
C LEU A 386 24.62 -23.93 12.31
N LEU A 387 24.37 -24.49 11.12
CA LEU A 387 24.01 -25.91 10.98
C LEU A 387 25.07 -26.82 11.58
N LYS A 388 26.34 -26.52 11.33
CA LYS A 388 27.49 -27.25 11.91
C LYS A 388 27.61 -27.14 13.43
N LYS A 389 26.96 -26.15 14.06
CA LYS A 389 26.97 -25.92 15.51
C LYS A 389 25.76 -26.51 16.23
N VAL A 390 24.71 -26.88 15.50
CA VAL A 390 23.51 -27.50 16.10
C VAL A 390 23.87 -28.85 16.69
N LYS A 391 23.77 -28.98 18.01
CA LYS A 391 23.93 -30.25 18.68
C LYS A 391 22.65 -31.07 18.49
N THR A 392 22.70 -32.06 17.63
CA THR A 392 21.60 -32.95 17.31
C THR A 392 22.11 -34.38 17.15
N ASN A 393 21.27 -35.36 17.42
CA ASN A 393 21.55 -36.76 17.13
C ASN A 393 21.33 -37.10 15.65
N TYR A 394 20.82 -36.16 14.87
CA TYR A 394 20.63 -36.28 13.42
C TYR A 394 21.90 -35.75 12.73
N GLN A 395 22.80 -36.64 12.34
CA GLN A 395 24.05 -36.28 11.63
C GLN A 395 23.77 -35.54 10.32
N ASP A 396 22.63 -35.80 9.69
CA ASP A 396 22.20 -35.23 8.42
C ASP A 396 22.03 -33.70 8.47
N ILE A 397 21.60 -33.14 9.62
CA ILE A 397 21.47 -31.69 9.76
C ILE A 397 22.84 -31.00 9.78
N GLN A 398 23.83 -31.57 10.43
CA GLN A 398 25.18 -30.99 10.56
C GLN A 398 25.95 -31.00 9.23
N ASN A 399 25.67 -31.98 8.39
CA ASN A 399 26.30 -32.16 7.09
C ASN A 399 25.53 -31.51 5.95
N SER A 400 24.32 -30.98 6.23
CA SER A 400 23.55 -30.23 5.23
C SER A 400 24.14 -28.83 5.00
N SER A 401 23.95 -28.30 3.81
CA SER A 401 24.31 -26.93 3.45
C SER A 401 23.07 -26.15 3.03
N VAL A 402 22.99 -24.89 3.46
CA VAL A 402 21.88 -23.99 3.14
C VAL A 402 22.43 -22.62 2.81
N ALA A 403 22.24 -22.19 1.60
CA ALA A 403 22.64 -20.85 1.17
C ALA A 403 21.59 -20.22 0.24
N PHE A 404 21.35 -18.93 0.41
CA PHE A 404 20.55 -18.16 -0.51
C PHE A 404 21.08 -16.74 -0.67
N TYR A 405 20.76 -16.13 -1.79
CA TYR A 405 20.92 -14.70 -1.98
C TYR A 405 19.80 -14.13 -2.84
N ASP A 406 19.53 -12.86 -2.66
CA ASP A 406 18.69 -12.07 -3.56
C ASP A 406 19.31 -10.68 -3.79
N ALA A 407 19.05 -10.16 -4.97
CA ALA A 407 19.48 -8.82 -5.37
C ALA A 407 18.39 -8.17 -6.22
N SER A 408 18.16 -6.89 -5.96
CA SER A 408 17.29 -6.06 -6.79
C SER A 408 17.97 -4.75 -7.15
N LEU A 409 17.68 -4.26 -8.34
CA LEU A 409 18.09 -2.96 -8.85
C LEU A 409 16.87 -2.28 -9.44
N LYS A 410 16.62 -1.02 -9.06
CA LYS A 410 15.66 -0.18 -9.78
C LYS A 410 16.33 1.12 -10.21
N LEU A 411 16.18 1.43 -11.49
CA LEU A 411 16.57 2.70 -12.10
C LEU A 411 15.29 3.45 -12.49
N SER A 412 15.22 4.72 -12.16
CA SER A 412 14.10 5.58 -12.52
C SER A 412 14.62 6.85 -13.18
N HIS A 413 14.08 7.19 -14.34
CA HIS A 413 14.46 8.39 -15.09
C HIS A 413 13.24 9.21 -15.47
N LEU A 414 13.25 10.48 -15.11
CA LEU A 414 12.23 11.46 -15.46
C LEU A 414 12.68 12.18 -16.75
N PHE A 415 12.00 11.93 -17.86
CA PHE A 415 12.21 12.68 -19.11
C PHE A 415 11.57 14.05 -19.01
N SER A 416 10.41 14.13 -18.38
CA SER A 416 9.64 15.34 -18.09
C SER A 416 8.80 15.12 -16.83
N SER A 417 8.01 16.13 -16.43
CA SER A 417 6.97 15.99 -15.39
C SER A 417 5.95 14.89 -15.72
N ASP A 418 5.72 14.63 -17.01
CA ASP A 418 4.67 13.75 -17.50
C ASP A 418 5.17 12.40 -17.96
N THR A 419 6.49 12.20 -18.07
CA THR A 419 7.08 10.99 -18.65
C THR A 419 8.18 10.42 -17.77
N LYS A 420 7.98 9.20 -17.28
CA LYS A 420 8.92 8.44 -16.46
C LYS A 420 9.22 7.08 -17.07
N LEU A 421 10.49 6.74 -17.16
CA LEU A 421 10.96 5.39 -17.52
C LEU A 421 11.59 4.74 -16.29
N GLN A 422 11.23 3.50 -16.05
CA GLN A 422 11.78 2.67 -14.97
C GLN A 422 12.35 1.38 -15.53
N PHE A 423 13.42 0.92 -14.92
CA PHE A 423 13.94 -0.43 -15.12
C PHE A 423 14.05 -1.10 -13.76
N THR A 424 13.50 -2.31 -13.63
CA THR A 424 13.64 -3.14 -12.42
C THR A 424 14.28 -4.46 -12.81
N GLY A 425 15.40 -4.79 -12.18
CA GLY A 425 16.06 -6.08 -12.25
C GLY A 425 15.98 -6.80 -10.92
N TYR A 426 15.71 -8.11 -10.95
CA TYR A 426 15.67 -8.94 -9.74
C TYR A 426 16.26 -10.31 -10.02
N VAL A 427 17.06 -10.79 -9.08
CA VAL A 427 17.59 -12.14 -9.07
C VAL A 427 17.51 -12.73 -7.66
N SER A 428 17.14 -14.00 -7.57
CA SER A 428 17.25 -14.78 -6.34
C SER A 428 17.75 -16.17 -6.65
N GLN A 429 18.51 -16.75 -5.73
CA GLN A 429 18.99 -18.12 -5.86
C GLN A 429 19.07 -18.77 -4.48
N ASP A 430 18.70 -20.04 -4.46
CA ASP A 430 18.85 -20.94 -3.32
C ASP A 430 19.69 -22.15 -3.68
N LYS A 431 20.42 -22.64 -2.71
CA LYS A 431 21.10 -23.94 -2.73
C LYS A 431 20.83 -24.64 -1.41
N PHE A 432 20.35 -25.87 -1.50
CA PHE A 432 20.18 -26.74 -0.34
C PHE A 432 20.83 -28.09 -0.66
N GLY A 433 21.82 -28.49 0.10
CA GLY A 433 22.52 -29.77 -0.02
C GLY A 433 22.22 -30.68 1.16
N LEU A 434 21.83 -31.91 0.86
CA LEU A 434 21.67 -32.97 1.84
C LEU A 434 22.97 -33.80 1.95
N PRO A 435 23.21 -34.48 3.07
CA PRO A 435 24.38 -35.36 3.25
C PRO A 435 24.38 -36.59 2.32
N THR A 436 23.25 -36.87 1.69
CA THR A 436 23.02 -37.97 0.74
C THR A 436 23.40 -37.61 -0.69
N ASP A 437 24.31 -36.66 -0.86
CA ASP A 437 24.83 -36.17 -2.12
C ASP A 437 23.81 -35.51 -3.07
N THR A 438 22.59 -35.27 -2.59
CA THR A 438 21.55 -34.57 -3.36
C THR A 438 21.60 -33.07 -3.08
N VAL A 439 21.68 -32.28 -4.15
CA VAL A 439 21.68 -30.81 -4.11
C VAL A 439 20.47 -30.26 -4.84
N TYR A 440 19.72 -29.43 -4.16
CA TYR A 440 18.55 -28.72 -4.70
C TYR A 440 18.93 -27.27 -4.97
N ARG A 441 18.63 -26.76 -6.16
CA ARG A 441 18.81 -25.34 -6.50
C ARG A 441 17.57 -24.81 -7.18
N TRP A 442 17.21 -23.57 -6.85
CA TRP A 442 16.20 -22.82 -7.59
C TRP A 442 16.57 -21.36 -7.69
N HIS A 443 16.13 -20.74 -8.76
CA HIS A 443 16.37 -19.34 -8.99
C HIS A 443 15.19 -18.65 -9.68
N ASN A 444 15.02 -17.35 -9.36
CA ASN A 444 14.26 -16.41 -10.17
C ASN A 444 15.21 -15.38 -10.77
N ARG A 445 14.98 -15.00 -12.01
CA ARG A 445 15.66 -13.90 -12.70
C ARG A 445 14.63 -13.12 -13.48
N MET A 446 14.60 -11.79 -13.34
CA MET A 446 13.66 -10.96 -14.08
C MET A 446 14.22 -9.58 -14.38
N GLY A 447 13.78 -9.03 -15.50
CA GLY A 447 14.03 -7.66 -15.90
C GLY A 447 12.75 -7.05 -16.45
N VAL A 448 12.44 -5.83 -16.04
CA VAL A 448 11.20 -5.12 -16.36
C VAL A 448 11.52 -3.68 -16.76
N PHE A 449 11.02 -3.25 -17.90
CA PHE A 449 10.94 -1.85 -18.28
C PHE A 449 9.49 -1.39 -18.15
N ARG A 450 9.30 -0.22 -17.54
CA ARG A 450 8.00 0.43 -17.46
C ARG A 450 8.13 1.89 -17.86
N LEU A 451 7.31 2.30 -18.81
CA LEU A 451 7.15 3.67 -19.26
C LEU A 451 5.79 4.17 -18.80
N ASP A 452 5.77 5.19 -17.95
CA ASP A 452 4.57 5.90 -17.54
C ASP A 452 4.53 7.25 -18.26
N HIS A 453 3.35 7.60 -18.81
CA HIS A 453 3.14 8.89 -19.49
C HIS A 453 1.76 9.44 -19.18
N ASN A 454 1.71 10.71 -18.77
CA ASN A 454 0.47 11.47 -18.62
C ASN A 454 0.24 12.28 -19.90
N PHE A 455 -0.77 11.92 -20.68
CA PHE A 455 -1.14 12.64 -21.90
C PHE A 455 -1.80 13.99 -21.59
N ASN A 456 -2.50 14.07 -20.46
CA ASN A 456 -3.11 15.27 -19.87
C ASN A 456 -3.59 14.94 -18.44
N ASP A 457 -4.20 15.92 -17.75
CA ASP A 457 -4.67 15.79 -16.35
C ASP A 457 -5.71 14.67 -16.14
N LYS A 458 -6.34 14.16 -17.21
CA LYS A 458 -7.39 13.14 -17.15
C LYS A 458 -6.96 11.79 -17.68
N LEU A 459 -6.01 11.77 -18.60
CA LEU A 459 -5.58 10.56 -19.30
C LEU A 459 -4.10 10.29 -19.04
N GLY A 460 -3.83 9.18 -18.39
CA GLY A 460 -2.50 8.61 -18.22
C GLY A 460 -2.41 7.20 -18.82
N GLY A 461 -1.21 6.73 -19.03
CA GLY A 461 -0.97 5.38 -19.50
C GLY A 461 0.36 4.82 -19.08
N SER A 462 0.47 3.50 -19.07
CA SER A 462 1.73 2.81 -18.85
C SER A 462 1.94 1.68 -19.86
N LEU A 463 3.19 1.50 -20.26
CA LEU A 463 3.65 0.37 -21.06
C LEU A 463 4.69 -0.40 -20.24
N THR A 464 4.43 -1.69 -19.99
CA THR A 464 5.33 -2.57 -19.25
C THR A 464 5.80 -3.68 -20.18
N ALA A 465 7.11 -3.83 -20.31
CA ALA A 465 7.74 -4.92 -21.05
C ALA A 465 8.77 -5.61 -20.16
N GLY A 466 8.68 -6.91 -20.00
CA GLY A 466 9.58 -7.63 -19.12
C GLY A 466 9.79 -9.08 -19.53
N ILE A 467 10.77 -9.68 -18.89
CA ILE A 467 11.06 -11.10 -19.02
C ILE A 467 11.37 -11.67 -17.64
N GLY A 468 10.74 -12.79 -17.32
CA GLY A 468 11.06 -13.57 -16.14
C GLY A 468 11.52 -14.98 -16.52
N ASN A 469 12.36 -15.55 -15.66
CA ASN A 469 12.80 -16.93 -15.72
C ASN A 469 12.82 -17.51 -14.31
N TYR A 470 12.21 -18.67 -14.17
CA TYR A 470 12.29 -19.52 -12.99
C TYR A 470 12.85 -20.88 -13.40
N ALA A 471 13.79 -21.39 -12.64
CA ALA A 471 14.25 -22.77 -12.79
C ALA A 471 14.50 -23.44 -11.45
N TYR A 472 14.34 -24.75 -11.45
CA TYR A 472 14.57 -25.63 -10.33
C TYR A 472 15.38 -26.82 -10.82
N THR A 473 16.47 -27.14 -10.13
CA THR A 473 17.30 -28.31 -10.43
C THR A 473 17.50 -29.17 -9.20
N VAL A 474 17.56 -30.46 -9.41
CA VAL A 474 17.96 -31.48 -8.43
C VAL A 474 19.18 -32.18 -9.01
N GLU A 475 20.28 -32.13 -8.29
CA GLU A 475 21.54 -32.76 -8.67
C GLU A 475 21.86 -33.91 -7.69
N ASP A 476 22.22 -35.06 -8.22
CA ASP A 476 22.79 -36.17 -7.47
C ASP A 476 24.25 -36.34 -7.93
N GLU A 477 25.18 -36.35 -6.98
CA GLU A 477 26.62 -36.45 -7.23
C GLU A 477 27.16 -37.87 -6.95
N GLU A 478 26.28 -38.83 -6.61
CA GLU A 478 26.70 -40.21 -6.32
C GLU A 478 27.28 -40.89 -7.56
N PRO A 479 28.54 -41.41 -7.50
CA PRO A 479 29.14 -42.09 -8.65
C PRO A 479 28.26 -43.21 -9.20
N GLY A 480 28.07 -43.24 -10.51
CA GLY A 480 27.21 -44.19 -11.20
C GLY A 480 25.73 -43.75 -11.33
N ASN A 481 25.22 -42.93 -10.41
CA ASN A 481 23.87 -42.38 -10.47
C ASN A 481 23.85 -40.84 -10.66
N ALA A 482 24.99 -40.24 -10.89
CA ALA A 482 25.12 -38.78 -10.97
C ALA A 482 24.24 -38.18 -12.10
N TYR A 483 23.28 -37.33 -11.73
CA TYR A 483 22.37 -36.69 -12.67
C TYR A 483 22.01 -35.26 -12.28
N GLU A 484 21.58 -34.49 -13.26
CA GLU A 484 20.88 -33.23 -13.08
C GLU A 484 19.45 -33.39 -13.64
N LEU A 485 18.44 -33.19 -12.77
CA LEU A 485 17.04 -33.11 -13.13
C LEU A 485 16.62 -31.66 -13.11
N GLY A 486 16.20 -31.10 -14.25
CA GLY A 486 15.89 -29.69 -14.42
C GLY A 486 14.47 -29.41 -14.85
N PHE A 487 13.82 -28.42 -14.23
CA PHE A 487 12.52 -27.85 -14.60
C PHE A 487 12.66 -26.34 -14.76
N GLY A 488 11.82 -25.71 -15.61
CA GLY A 488 11.87 -24.27 -15.72
C GLY A 488 10.77 -23.64 -16.55
N VAL A 489 10.64 -22.34 -16.41
CA VAL A 489 9.74 -21.52 -17.20
C VAL A 489 10.38 -20.17 -17.51
N THR A 490 10.29 -19.75 -18.77
CA THR A 490 10.66 -18.40 -19.23
C THR A 490 9.41 -17.72 -19.77
N TYR A 491 9.19 -16.46 -19.38
CA TYR A 491 7.93 -15.78 -19.66
C TYR A 491 8.13 -14.29 -19.98
N PRO A 492 8.46 -13.94 -21.25
CA PRO A 492 8.34 -12.57 -21.71
C PRO A 492 6.89 -12.09 -21.58
N THR A 493 6.76 -10.84 -21.12
CA THR A 493 5.48 -10.20 -20.80
C THR A 493 5.43 -8.82 -21.42
N LEU A 494 4.29 -8.48 -22.02
CA LEU A 494 3.99 -7.14 -22.50
C LEU A 494 2.62 -6.73 -21.96
N LYS A 495 2.51 -5.54 -21.37
CA LYS A 495 1.27 -5.01 -20.81
C LYS A 495 1.15 -3.53 -21.12
N ALA A 496 -0.02 -3.09 -21.57
CA ALA A 496 -0.36 -1.69 -21.77
C ALA A 496 -1.62 -1.36 -20.98
N ASP A 497 -1.57 -0.30 -20.18
CA ASP A 497 -2.67 0.20 -19.36
C ASP A 497 -2.94 1.65 -19.71
N LEU A 498 -4.22 2.05 -19.71
CA LEU A 498 -4.67 3.41 -19.85
C LEU A 498 -5.67 3.74 -18.73
N ASN A 499 -5.48 4.86 -18.09
CA ASN A 499 -6.31 5.34 -16.99
C ASN A 499 -6.96 6.65 -17.40
N TYR A 500 -8.29 6.72 -17.36
CA TYR A 500 -9.04 7.91 -17.70
C TYR A 500 -9.94 8.35 -16.54
N ASN A 501 -9.66 9.55 -16.02
CA ASN A 501 -10.37 10.12 -14.88
C ASN A 501 -11.26 11.27 -15.34
N PHE A 502 -12.56 11.20 -15.06
CA PHE A 502 -13.50 12.29 -15.36
C PHE A 502 -14.63 12.37 -14.33
N GLY A 503 -14.74 13.49 -13.66
CA GLY A 503 -15.69 13.65 -12.55
C GLY A 503 -15.50 12.57 -11.50
N ASN A 504 -16.56 11.82 -11.20
CA ASN A 504 -16.58 10.73 -10.21
C ASN A 504 -16.23 9.35 -10.82
N HIS A 505 -15.79 9.29 -12.06
CA HIS A 505 -15.48 8.06 -12.78
C HIS A 505 -13.98 7.89 -12.97
N LYS A 506 -13.48 6.69 -12.66
CA LYS A 506 -12.10 6.26 -12.95
C LYS A 506 -12.17 5.02 -13.82
N LEU A 507 -11.89 5.16 -15.10
CA LEU A 507 -11.85 4.07 -16.05
C LEU A 507 -10.42 3.58 -16.21
N ASN A 508 -10.21 2.27 -16.10
CA ASN A 508 -8.97 1.60 -16.43
C ASN A 508 -9.23 0.59 -17.53
N PHE A 509 -8.46 0.63 -18.59
CA PHE A 509 -8.53 -0.35 -19.66
C PHE A 509 -7.14 -0.69 -20.15
N GLY A 510 -6.97 -1.95 -20.56
CA GLY A 510 -5.66 -2.38 -20.99
C GLY A 510 -5.67 -3.73 -21.68
N ALA A 511 -4.47 -4.09 -22.09
CA ALA A 511 -4.18 -5.37 -22.71
C ALA A 511 -2.89 -5.96 -22.14
N SER A 512 -2.84 -7.29 -22.05
CA SER A 512 -1.63 -8.00 -21.64
C SER A 512 -1.39 -9.23 -22.51
N SER A 513 -0.12 -9.54 -22.73
CA SER A 513 0.34 -10.72 -23.46
C SER A 513 1.50 -11.33 -22.70
N VAL A 514 1.41 -12.62 -22.37
CA VAL A 514 2.47 -13.38 -21.71
C VAL A 514 2.73 -14.65 -22.53
N TYR A 515 3.97 -14.83 -22.94
CA TYR A 515 4.38 -16.05 -23.65
C TYR A 515 5.17 -16.93 -22.70
N TYR A 516 4.59 -18.06 -22.31
CA TYR A 516 5.24 -19.04 -21.45
C TYR A 516 5.96 -20.10 -22.27
N LYS A 517 7.23 -20.31 -21.97
CA LYS A 517 8.05 -21.41 -22.47
C LYS A 517 8.41 -22.31 -21.32
N TYR A 518 7.74 -23.43 -21.20
CA TYR A 518 7.96 -24.40 -20.15
C TYR A 518 8.99 -25.46 -20.56
N ASN A 519 9.91 -25.76 -19.65
CA ASN A 519 10.66 -27.01 -19.61
C ASN A 519 10.03 -27.90 -18.54
N PRO A 520 9.19 -28.89 -18.91
CA PRO A 520 8.45 -29.69 -17.93
C PRO A 520 9.32 -30.74 -17.24
N GLY A 521 10.52 -30.98 -17.77
CA GLY A 521 11.52 -31.84 -17.14
C GLY A 521 12.59 -32.30 -18.13
N SER A 522 13.82 -32.29 -17.64
CA SER A 522 14.97 -32.89 -18.32
C SER A 522 15.86 -33.59 -17.31
N ILE A 523 16.28 -34.81 -17.58
CA ILE A 523 17.29 -35.50 -16.81
C ILE A 523 18.52 -35.70 -17.71
N GLN A 524 19.69 -35.35 -17.17
CA GLN A 524 20.97 -35.50 -17.86
C GLN A 524 21.98 -36.15 -16.92
N PRO A 525 22.89 -37.02 -17.41
CA PRO A 525 24.02 -37.45 -16.58
C PRO A 525 24.91 -36.26 -16.26
N SER A 526 25.35 -36.16 -15.01
CA SER A 526 26.21 -35.06 -14.52
C SER A 526 27.69 -35.45 -14.40
N SER A 527 28.06 -36.70 -14.70
CA SER A 527 29.42 -37.19 -14.80
C SER A 527 29.59 -38.23 -15.91
N ASP A 528 30.82 -38.44 -16.38
CA ASP A 528 31.14 -39.46 -17.39
C ASP A 528 30.93 -40.89 -16.87
N GLU A 529 30.90 -41.10 -15.56
CA GLU A 529 30.70 -42.40 -14.90
C GLU A 529 29.22 -42.70 -14.67
N SER A 530 28.34 -41.75 -14.94
CA SER A 530 26.89 -41.89 -14.74
C SER A 530 26.25 -42.87 -15.73
N LEU A 531 25.47 -43.78 -15.18
CA LEU A 531 24.66 -44.75 -15.97
C LEU A 531 23.26 -44.17 -16.31
N VAL A 532 22.97 -42.97 -15.88
CA VAL A 532 21.69 -42.31 -16.15
C VAL A 532 21.55 -41.99 -17.62
N GLN A 533 20.43 -42.44 -18.21
CA GLN A 533 20.13 -42.14 -19.62
C GLN A 533 19.48 -40.76 -19.72
N PRO A 534 19.97 -39.89 -20.61
CA PRO A 534 19.38 -38.58 -20.81
C PRO A 534 17.94 -38.70 -21.33
N GLN A 535 17.03 -37.94 -20.71
CA GLN A 535 15.64 -37.83 -21.12
C GLN A 535 15.23 -36.37 -21.11
N GLN A 536 14.43 -35.97 -22.09
CA GLN A 536 13.89 -34.62 -22.21
C GLN A 536 12.42 -34.71 -22.56
N LEU A 537 11.57 -34.16 -21.69
CA LEU A 537 10.15 -33.97 -22.02
C LEU A 537 9.99 -32.83 -23.02
N ASP A 538 9.00 -32.95 -23.91
CA ASP A 538 8.73 -31.93 -24.92
C ASP A 538 8.42 -30.57 -24.26
N LYS A 539 9.12 -29.53 -24.70
CA LYS A 539 8.90 -28.18 -24.26
C LYS A 539 7.51 -27.71 -24.68
N GLN A 540 6.80 -27.13 -23.72
CA GLN A 540 5.46 -26.61 -23.94
C GLN A 540 5.51 -25.09 -24.03
N ASN A 541 4.77 -24.53 -24.98
CA ASN A 541 4.66 -23.09 -25.18
C ASN A 541 3.20 -22.68 -25.10
N THR A 542 2.93 -21.62 -24.37
CA THR A 542 1.58 -21.09 -24.21
C THR A 542 1.60 -19.57 -24.31
N LEU A 543 0.70 -19.00 -25.09
CA LEU A 543 0.48 -17.57 -25.19
C LEU A 543 -0.82 -17.23 -24.47
N GLU A 544 -0.73 -16.46 -23.40
CA GLU A 544 -1.86 -15.89 -22.68
C GLU A 544 -2.05 -14.44 -23.13
N ASN A 545 -3.17 -14.13 -23.77
CA ASN A 545 -3.57 -12.78 -24.13
C ASN A 545 -4.80 -12.38 -23.32
N ALA A 546 -4.88 -11.13 -22.93
CA ALA A 546 -6.08 -10.60 -22.30
C ALA A 546 -6.30 -9.14 -22.64
N ILE A 547 -7.57 -8.77 -22.68
CA ILE A 547 -8.05 -7.39 -22.68
C ILE A 547 -8.98 -7.19 -21.49
N TYR A 548 -8.98 -6.01 -20.92
CA TYR A 548 -9.80 -5.69 -19.75
C TYR A 548 -10.22 -4.23 -19.72
N ILE A 549 -11.33 -4.01 -19.05
CA ILE A 549 -11.84 -2.70 -18.68
C ILE A 549 -12.39 -2.78 -17.27
N SER A 550 -12.12 -1.76 -16.47
CA SER A 550 -12.74 -1.61 -15.17
C SER A 550 -13.10 -0.15 -14.93
N GLU A 551 -14.15 0.04 -14.16
CA GLU A 551 -14.64 1.35 -13.73
C GLU A 551 -14.77 1.36 -12.21
N ASN A 552 -14.23 2.40 -11.60
CA ASN A 552 -14.52 2.78 -10.23
C ASN A 552 -15.39 4.03 -10.28
N PHE A 553 -16.65 3.89 -9.88
CA PHE A 553 -17.64 4.96 -9.90
C PHE A 553 -18.03 5.36 -8.48
N GLN A 554 -17.68 6.57 -8.09
CA GLN A 554 -18.10 7.14 -6.82
C GLN A 554 -19.46 7.79 -6.96
N LEU A 555 -20.51 7.07 -6.55
CA LEU A 555 -21.89 7.55 -6.61
C LEU A 555 -22.10 8.73 -5.65
N ASN A 556 -21.56 8.63 -4.43
CA ASN A 556 -21.52 9.68 -3.41
C ASN A 556 -20.47 9.29 -2.34
N ASP A 557 -20.38 10.08 -1.25
CA ASP A 557 -19.38 9.86 -0.18
C ASP A 557 -19.54 8.54 0.59
N ARG A 558 -20.66 7.84 0.41
CA ARG A 558 -20.96 6.58 1.11
C ARG A 558 -20.93 5.35 0.18
N PHE A 559 -21.07 5.56 -1.12
CA PHE A 559 -21.19 4.48 -2.10
C PHE A 559 -20.16 4.63 -3.21
N ASN A 560 -19.32 3.62 -3.32
CA ASN A 560 -18.38 3.44 -4.40
C ASN A 560 -18.64 2.09 -5.08
N ILE A 561 -18.69 2.06 -6.41
CA ILE A 561 -19.00 0.88 -7.20
C ILE A 561 -17.80 0.56 -8.08
N ASP A 562 -17.25 -0.64 -7.92
CA ASP A 562 -16.21 -1.18 -8.80
C ASP A 562 -16.80 -2.23 -9.72
N LEU A 563 -16.68 -2.00 -11.02
CA LEU A 563 -17.11 -2.94 -12.07
C LEU A 563 -15.92 -3.24 -12.96
N GLY A 564 -15.81 -4.49 -13.42
CA GLY A 564 -14.74 -4.85 -14.34
C GLY A 564 -15.05 -6.09 -15.14
N VAL A 565 -14.53 -6.11 -16.35
CA VAL A 565 -14.62 -7.25 -17.27
C VAL A 565 -13.24 -7.52 -17.84
N ARG A 566 -12.84 -8.79 -17.84
CA ARG A 566 -11.62 -9.30 -18.48
C ARG A 566 -11.98 -10.44 -19.41
N TYR A 567 -11.49 -10.38 -20.62
CA TYR A 567 -11.47 -11.50 -21.56
C TYR A 567 -10.04 -12.01 -21.67
N SER A 568 -9.84 -13.30 -21.41
CA SER A 568 -8.54 -13.97 -21.49
C SER A 568 -8.61 -15.12 -22.48
N MET A 569 -7.58 -15.25 -23.30
CA MET A 569 -7.43 -16.33 -24.26
C MET A 569 -6.07 -16.99 -24.08
N ASN A 570 -6.07 -18.29 -23.85
CA ASN A 570 -4.87 -19.12 -23.80
C ASN A 570 -4.75 -19.95 -25.08
N THR A 571 -3.57 -19.89 -25.69
CA THR A 571 -3.26 -20.69 -26.89
C THR A 571 -1.97 -21.46 -26.65
N SER A 572 -2.06 -22.79 -26.68
CA SER A 572 -0.89 -23.66 -26.57
C SER A 572 -0.32 -23.95 -27.96
N TYR A 573 1.01 -23.90 -28.04
CA TYR A 573 1.79 -24.17 -29.24
C TYR A 573 2.78 -25.30 -28.98
N GLY A 574 3.06 -26.10 -29.98
CA GLY A 574 4.09 -27.13 -29.94
C GLY A 574 3.77 -28.28 -30.90
N ALA A 575 4.77 -29.07 -31.19
CA ALA A 575 4.54 -30.35 -31.81
C ALA A 575 3.74 -31.21 -30.82
N ALA A 576 2.56 -31.62 -31.21
CA ALA A 576 1.71 -32.53 -30.45
C ALA A 576 1.15 -33.57 -31.37
N ASN A 577 1.12 -34.82 -30.91
CA ASN A 577 0.38 -35.85 -31.58
C ASN A 577 -1.11 -35.55 -31.46
N VAL A 578 -1.76 -35.27 -32.57
CA VAL A 578 -3.21 -35.10 -32.60
C VAL A 578 -3.81 -36.45 -32.94
N TYR A 579 -4.36 -37.11 -31.92
CA TYR A 579 -4.98 -38.42 -32.10
C TYR A 579 -6.37 -38.25 -32.70
N VAL A 580 -6.60 -38.97 -33.79
CA VAL A 580 -7.91 -39.14 -34.39
C VAL A 580 -8.53 -40.39 -33.79
N TYR A 581 -9.67 -40.23 -33.16
CA TYR A 581 -10.37 -41.34 -32.51
C TYR A 581 -11.51 -41.86 -33.35
N GLU A 582 -11.80 -43.15 -33.22
CA GLU A 582 -12.93 -43.78 -33.90
C GLU A 582 -14.25 -43.12 -33.47
N PRO A 583 -15.08 -42.66 -34.42
CA PRO A 583 -16.35 -42.01 -34.12
C PRO A 583 -17.28 -42.89 -33.28
N GLY A 584 -17.77 -42.36 -32.16
CA GLY A 584 -18.72 -43.08 -31.29
C GLY A 584 -18.10 -43.93 -30.19
N LEU A 585 -16.77 -44.04 -30.14
CA LEU A 585 -16.06 -44.70 -29.04
C LEU A 585 -15.49 -43.66 -28.03
N PRO A 586 -15.28 -44.07 -26.76
CA PRO A 586 -14.55 -43.25 -25.81
C PRO A 586 -13.15 -42.90 -26.32
N LYS A 587 -12.66 -41.69 -26.04
CA LYS A 587 -11.32 -41.26 -26.42
C LYS A 587 -10.29 -41.90 -25.49
N ASP A 588 -9.81 -43.08 -25.86
CA ASP A 588 -8.74 -43.80 -25.17
C ASP A 588 -7.70 -44.33 -26.19
N VAL A 589 -6.62 -44.92 -25.68
CA VAL A 589 -5.51 -45.41 -26.52
C VAL A 589 -5.95 -46.43 -27.53
N ASN A 590 -6.99 -47.23 -27.21
CA ASN A 590 -7.48 -48.32 -28.09
C ASN A 590 -8.41 -47.81 -29.20
N SER A 591 -8.92 -46.60 -29.09
CA SER A 591 -9.80 -45.97 -30.06
C SER A 591 -9.08 -45.02 -31.02
N ILE A 592 -7.74 -44.90 -30.93
CA ILE A 592 -6.92 -44.10 -31.84
C ILE A 592 -6.84 -44.79 -33.19
N ILE A 593 -7.31 -44.15 -34.24
CA ILE A 593 -7.28 -44.65 -35.62
C ILE A 593 -6.22 -43.94 -36.48
N ASP A 594 -5.76 -42.77 -36.05
CA ASP A 594 -4.72 -42.01 -36.75
C ASP A 594 -4.05 -41.02 -35.81
N THR A 595 -2.88 -40.53 -36.22
CA THR A 595 -2.11 -39.53 -35.46
C THR A 595 -1.50 -38.52 -36.39
#